data_9f35dfa654481fa25d568a049d00b31e
#
_entry.id   9f35dfa654481fa25d568a049d00b31e
#
_cell.length_a   1.000
_cell.length_b   1.000
_cell.length_c   1.000
_cell.angle_alpha   90.00
_cell.angle_beta   90.00
_cell.angle_gamma   90.00
#
_symmetry.space_group_name_H-M   'P 1'
#
loop_
_entity.id
_entity.type
_entity.pdbx_description
1 polymer ?
#
loop_
_entity_poly.entity_id
_entity_poly.type
_entity_poly.pdbx_seq_one_letter_code
_entity_poly.pdbx_strand_id
1 'polypeptide(L)'
;MKRPRPAAAPASKPSFSDPLADVLRPGQSIELLKELHILTRDGKLNQDSRRKLKQVYHLCNFIEPLLNEVLARQDTLTLADHGAGKSYLGFILYDLFLKDRPGSHIFGIETRDELVEKSRELAARLGFARMSFLNATVAESIGSD
;
A
#
# COMPACT_ATOMS: atom_id res chain seq x y z
N MET A 1 -11.26 -13.07 -39.46
CA MET A 1 -11.02 -12.85 -39.06
C MET A 1 -10.54 -12.81 -38.14
N LYS A 2 -10.18 -12.94 -37.82
CA LYS A 2 -9.74 -12.94 -37.01
C LYS A 2 -9.00 -12.68 -36.41
N ARG A 3 -8.60 -12.62 -36.08
CA ARG A 3 -7.99 -12.39 -35.40
C ARG A 3 -7.27 -12.13 -34.90
N PRO A 4 -7.01 -11.96 -34.83
CA PRO A 4 -6.29 -11.76 -34.16
C PRO A 4 -5.77 -11.66 -33.25
N ARG A 5 -5.70 -11.88 -32.89
CA ARG A 5 -5.30 -11.75 -31.94
C ARG A 5 -4.49 -11.70 -31.65
N PRO A 6 -4.20 -11.73 -31.86
CA PRO A 6 -3.44 -11.71 -31.35
C PRO A 6 -2.61 -11.55 -30.96
N ALA A 7 -2.49 -11.51 -31.15
CA ALA A 7 -1.85 -11.36 -30.68
C ALA A 7 -1.25 -11.37 -30.00
N ALA A 8 -1.24 -11.63 -29.98
CA ALA A 8 -0.83 -11.55 -29.31
C ALA A 8 -0.17 -11.76 -28.75
N ALA A 9 -0.09 -12.00 -28.81
CA ALA A 9 0.39 -12.16 -28.25
C ALA A 9 1.23 -12.13 -27.89
N PRO A 10 1.45 -12.19 -28.12
CA PRO A 10 2.36 -12.31 -27.65
C PRO A 10 3.02 -12.02 -26.88
N ALA A 11 3.03 -11.87 -27.00
CA ALA A 11 3.63 -11.68 -26.20
C ALA A 11 3.69 -12.12 -25.21
N SER A 12 3.23 -12.25 -25.14
CA SER A 12 3.15 -12.56 -24.07
C SER A 12 3.90 -13.53 -23.52
N LYS A 13 4.24 -14.22 -23.69
CA LYS A 13 5.09 -14.98 -23.11
C LYS A 13 5.84 -14.45 -22.00
N PRO A 14 5.92 -13.32 -21.83
CA PRO A 14 6.61 -12.78 -20.68
C PRO A 14 6.00 -13.13 -19.35
N SER A 15 4.77 -13.51 -19.34
CA SER A 15 4.12 -13.77 -18.07
C SER A 15 4.76 -14.92 -17.31
N PHE A 16 5.32 -15.91 -17.98
CA PHE A 16 5.90 -17.00 -17.20
C PHE A 16 7.27 -16.64 -16.65
N SER A 17 7.88 -15.58 -17.15
CA SER A 17 9.15 -15.13 -16.61
C SER A 17 9.00 -14.00 -15.61
N ASP A 18 7.77 -13.55 -15.35
CA ASP A 18 7.50 -12.45 -14.42
C ASP A 18 6.46 -12.87 -13.40
N PRO A 19 6.91 -13.59 -12.35
CA PRO A 19 5.97 -14.03 -11.33
C PRO A 19 5.31 -12.89 -10.58
N LEU A 20 5.89 -11.69 -10.59
CA LEU A 20 5.27 -10.55 -9.91
C LEU A 20 3.95 -10.17 -10.55
N ALA A 21 3.87 -10.23 -11.88
CA ALA A 21 2.65 -9.87 -12.58
C ALA A 21 1.47 -10.74 -12.18
N ASP A 22 1.74 -11.97 -11.76
CA ASP A 22 0.67 -12.88 -11.36
C ASP A 22 0.22 -12.69 -9.93
N VAL A 23 1.03 -12.04 -9.10
CA VAL A 23 0.79 -11.95 -7.66
C VAL A 23 0.38 -10.55 -7.22
N LEU A 24 0.98 -9.53 -7.81
CA LEU A 24 0.72 -8.16 -7.39
C LEU A 24 -0.53 -7.62 -8.08
N ARG A 25 -1.23 -6.71 -7.38
CA ARG A 25 -2.35 -6.00 -7.98
C ARG A 25 -1.81 -4.93 -8.94
N PRO A 26 -2.57 -4.58 -9.98
CA PRO A 26 -2.15 -3.56 -10.93
C PRO A 26 -1.84 -2.23 -10.23
N GLY A 27 -0.74 -1.61 -10.63
CA GLY A 27 -0.35 -0.32 -10.08
C GLY A 27 0.34 -0.37 -8.74
N GLN A 28 0.49 -1.54 -8.14
CA GLN A 28 1.13 -1.68 -6.84
C GLN A 28 2.62 -1.36 -6.96
N SER A 29 3.13 -0.60 -5.99
CA SER A 29 4.52 -0.12 -6.02
C SER A 29 5.49 -1.21 -5.60
N ILE A 30 6.32 -1.63 -6.52
CA ILE A 30 7.39 -2.60 -6.22
C ILE A 30 8.40 -1.98 -5.26
N GLU A 31 8.70 -0.70 -5.45
CA GLU A 31 9.63 -0.02 -4.56
C GLU A 31 9.15 -0.04 -3.11
N LEU A 32 7.86 0.23 -2.90
CA LEU A 32 7.28 0.15 -1.56
C LEU A 32 7.44 -1.25 -0.98
N LEU A 33 7.13 -2.27 -1.75
CA LEU A 33 7.18 -3.64 -1.25
C LEU A 33 8.60 -4.07 -0.90
N LYS A 34 9.59 -3.57 -1.62
CA LYS A 34 10.98 -3.80 -1.27
C LYS A 34 11.34 -3.10 0.03
N GLU A 35 10.92 -1.86 0.19
CA GLU A 35 11.21 -1.09 1.39
C GLU A 35 10.55 -1.68 2.64
N LEU A 36 9.39 -2.28 2.47
CA LEU A 36 8.70 -2.95 3.59
C LEU A 36 9.22 -4.37 3.82
N HIS A 37 10.21 -4.79 3.05
CA HIS A 37 10.79 -6.13 3.13
C HIS A 37 9.77 -7.23 2.84
N ILE A 38 8.76 -6.91 2.05
CA ILE A 38 7.81 -7.89 1.55
C ILE A 38 8.41 -8.59 0.35
N LEU A 39 8.99 -7.83 -0.58
CA LEU A 39 9.82 -8.40 -1.64
C LEU A 39 11.28 -8.40 -1.22
N THR A 40 12.09 -9.23 -1.86
CA THR A 40 13.51 -9.22 -1.61
C THR A 40 14.10 -7.91 -2.12
N ARG A 41 15.36 -7.65 -1.76
CA ARG A 41 16.05 -6.44 -2.18
C ARG A 41 16.10 -6.32 -3.70
N ASP A 42 16.15 -7.46 -4.39
CA ASP A 42 16.14 -7.50 -5.85
C ASP A 42 14.75 -7.40 -6.44
N GLY A 43 13.73 -7.22 -5.61
CA GLY A 43 12.36 -7.11 -6.08
C GLY A 43 11.76 -8.45 -6.50
N LYS A 44 12.19 -9.53 -5.87
CA LYS A 44 11.73 -10.87 -6.23
C LYS A 44 10.89 -11.48 -5.13
N LEU A 45 10.16 -12.52 -5.51
CA LEU A 45 9.34 -13.28 -4.58
C LEU A 45 10.11 -14.50 -4.09
N ASN A 46 10.19 -14.63 -2.78
CA ASN A 46 10.58 -15.91 -2.18
C ASN A 46 9.38 -16.42 -1.39
N GLN A 47 9.56 -17.53 -0.68
CA GLN A 47 8.46 -18.13 0.06
C GLN A 47 7.93 -17.18 1.15
N ASP A 48 8.82 -16.48 1.81
CA ASP A 48 8.45 -15.51 2.83
C ASP A 48 7.68 -14.33 2.23
N SER A 49 8.10 -13.86 1.07
CA SER A 49 7.40 -12.79 0.35
C SER A 49 5.96 -13.18 0.04
N ARG A 50 5.77 -14.39 -0.45
CA ARG A 50 4.44 -14.88 -0.81
C ARG A 50 3.53 -14.95 0.41
N ARG A 51 4.08 -15.41 1.54
CA ARG A 51 3.33 -15.48 2.78
C ARG A 51 2.91 -14.10 3.26
N LYS A 52 3.84 -13.14 3.21
CA LYS A 52 3.55 -11.77 3.65
C LYS A 52 2.51 -11.11 2.75
N LEU A 53 2.63 -11.29 1.44
CA LEU A 53 1.65 -10.73 0.51
C LEU A 53 0.27 -11.33 0.74
N LYS A 54 0.21 -12.63 0.99
CA LYS A 54 -1.06 -13.26 1.27
C LYS A 54 -1.73 -12.65 2.50
N GLN A 55 -0.95 -12.40 3.55
CA GLN A 55 -1.46 -11.77 4.77
C GLN A 55 -1.94 -10.36 4.49
N VAL A 56 -1.17 -9.59 3.71
CA VAL A 56 -1.54 -8.23 3.36
C VAL A 56 -2.85 -8.20 2.58
N TYR A 57 -2.97 -9.05 1.57
CA TYR A 57 -4.17 -9.07 0.74
C TYR A 57 -5.38 -9.56 1.51
N HIS A 58 -5.18 -10.48 2.45
CA HIS A 58 -6.26 -10.92 3.32
C HIS A 58 -6.82 -9.75 4.13
N LEU A 59 -5.91 -8.95 4.68
CA LEU A 59 -6.29 -7.77 5.44
C LEU A 59 -7.00 -6.75 4.55
N CYS A 60 -6.48 -6.54 3.34
CA CYS A 60 -7.09 -5.61 2.38
C CYS A 60 -8.50 -6.05 2.02
N ASN A 61 -8.74 -7.34 1.92
CA ASN A 61 -10.07 -7.84 1.61
C ASN A 61 -11.10 -7.50 2.68
N PHE A 62 -10.68 -7.35 3.94
CA PHE A 62 -11.56 -6.89 4.99
C PHE A 62 -11.78 -5.38 4.92
N ILE A 63 -10.74 -4.63 4.59
CA ILE A 63 -10.79 -3.17 4.68
C ILE A 63 -11.41 -2.54 3.43
N GLU A 64 -11.17 -3.13 2.27
CA GLU A 64 -11.62 -2.55 1.02
C GLU A 64 -13.12 -2.26 0.96
N PRO A 65 -13.99 -3.18 1.39
CA PRO A 65 -15.43 -2.87 1.39
C PRO A 65 -15.78 -1.67 2.26
N LEU A 66 -15.08 -1.51 3.38
CA LEU A 66 -15.30 -0.37 4.27
C LEU A 66 -14.87 0.94 3.61
N LEU A 67 -13.73 0.93 2.94
CA LEU A 67 -13.26 2.10 2.22
C LEU A 67 -14.23 2.46 1.10
N ASN A 68 -14.69 1.46 0.37
CA ASN A 68 -15.64 1.68 -0.73
C ASN A 68 -16.95 2.26 -0.22
N GLU A 69 -17.39 1.83 0.95
CA GLU A 69 -18.61 2.35 1.55
C GLU A 69 -18.48 3.84 1.87
N VAL A 70 -17.34 4.24 2.43
CA VAL A 70 -17.10 5.65 2.71
C VAL A 70 -16.99 6.45 1.41
N LEU A 71 -16.24 5.94 0.45
CA LEU A 71 -16.00 6.64 -0.81
C LEU A 71 -17.23 6.70 -1.71
N ALA A 72 -18.23 5.85 -1.44
CA ALA A 72 -19.52 5.95 -2.14
C ALA A 72 -20.31 7.16 -1.69
N ARG A 73 -20.02 7.69 -0.49
CA ARG A 73 -20.74 8.83 0.09
C ARG A 73 -19.98 10.14 -0.01
N GLN A 74 -18.67 10.06 -0.23
CA GLN A 74 -17.82 11.25 -0.28
C GLN A 74 -16.65 11.00 -1.21
N ASP A 75 -16.11 12.05 -1.77
CA ASP A 75 -15.04 11.93 -2.76
C ASP A 75 -13.69 11.60 -2.15
N THR A 76 -13.49 11.95 -0.89
CA THR A 76 -12.19 11.78 -0.24
C THR A 76 -12.34 11.02 1.06
N LEU A 77 -11.22 10.51 1.53
CA LEU A 77 -11.17 9.71 2.74
C LEU A 77 -10.00 10.17 3.59
N THR A 78 -10.25 10.37 4.88
CA THR A 78 -9.18 10.58 5.84
C THR A 78 -9.13 9.38 6.77
N LEU A 79 -7.97 8.76 6.86
CA LEU A 79 -7.79 7.55 7.64
C LEU A 79 -6.70 7.76 8.67
N ALA A 80 -6.96 7.35 9.91
CA ALA A 80 -5.98 7.43 10.98
C ALA A 80 -5.62 6.01 11.43
N ASP A 81 -4.32 5.74 11.48
CA ASP A 81 -3.79 4.45 11.89
C ASP A 81 -3.12 4.65 13.25
N HIS A 82 -3.83 4.28 14.31
CA HIS A 82 -3.37 4.44 15.68
C HIS A 82 -2.46 3.29 16.07
N GLY A 83 -1.30 3.62 16.66
CA GLY A 83 -0.30 2.61 16.95
C GLY A 83 0.30 2.07 15.67
N ALA A 84 0.63 2.97 14.76
CA ALA A 84 0.97 2.62 13.39
C ALA A 84 2.22 1.74 13.26
N GLY A 85 3.13 1.79 14.22
CA GLY A 85 4.38 1.05 14.16
C GLY A 85 5.18 1.46 12.94
N LYS A 86 5.55 0.49 12.11
CA LYS A 86 6.28 0.75 10.86
C LYS A 86 5.36 1.23 9.74
N SER A 87 4.09 1.37 10.02
CA SER A 87 3.07 1.89 9.09
C SER A 87 2.85 1.02 7.85
N TYR A 88 3.15 -0.26 7.95
CA TYR A 88 2.98 -1.17 6.82
C TYR A 88 1.57 -1.08 6.23
N LEU A 89 0.57 -1.17 7.10
CA LEU A 89 -0.83 -1.14 6.64
C LEU A 89 -1.16 0.18 5.96
N GLY A 90 -0.75 1.30 6.57
CA GLY A 90 -1.01 2.61 5.99
C GLY A 90 -0.40 2.77 4.61
N PHE A 91 0.86 2.36 4.45
CA PHE A 91 1.53 2.44 3.16
C PHE A 91 0.84 1.57 2.11
N ILE A 92 0.45 0.36 2.48
CA ILE A 92 -0.24 -0.55 1.55
C ILE A 92 -1.59 0.02 1.13
N LEU A 93 -2.35 0.55 2.08
CA LEU A 93 -3.66 1.12 1.77
C LEU A 93 -3.53 2.36 0.88
N TYR A 94 -2.55 3.21 1.16
CA TYR A 94 -2.32 4.37 0.33
C TYR A 94 -1.96 3.95 -1.10
N ASP A 95 -1.05 3.01 -1.22
CA ASP A 95 -0.58 2.55 -2.53
C ASP A 95 -1.72 1.93 -3.35
N LEU A 96 -2.55 1.12 -2.72
CA LEU A 96 -3.59 0.39 -3.43
C LEU A 96 -4.85 1.22 -3.68
N PHE A 97 -5.21 2.11 -2.76
CA PHE A 97 -6.54 2.70 -2.81
C PHE A 97 -6.56 4.23 -2.83
N LEU A 98 -5.54 4.90 -2.34
CA LEU A 98 -5.63 6.33 -2.12
C LEU A 98 -4.65 7.19 -2.91
N LYS A 99 -3.59 6.62 -3.46
CA LYS A 99 -2.59 7.45 -4.15
C LYS A 99 -3.18 8.15 -5.38
N ASP A 100 -4.20 7.58 -5.98
CA ASP A 100 -4.86 8.17 -7.14
C ASP A 100 -6.16 8.89 -6.78
N ARG A 101 -6.38 9.16 -5.49
CA ARG A 101 -7.57 9.90 -5.03
C ARG A 101 -7.13 11.18 -4.34
N PRO A 102 -6.95 12.27 -5.12
CA PRO A 102 -6.53 13.55 -4.53
C PRO A 102 -7.47 13.98 -3.42
N GLY A 103 -6.89 14.52 -2.37
CA GLY A 103 -7.67 14.94 -1.21
C GLY A 103 -7.80 13.91 -0.11
N SER A 104 -7.53 12.64 -0.43
CA SER A 104 -7.52 11.61 0.61
C SER A 104 -6.19 11.61 1.33
N HIS A 105 -6.21 11.31 2.63
CA HIS A 105 -5.03 11.44 3.47
C HIS A 105 -4.97 10.32 4.50
N ILE A 106 -3.78 9.85 4.81
CA ILE A 106 -3.56 8.88 5.88
C ILE A 106 -2.66 9.49 6.93
N PHE A 107 -3.05 9.36 8.19
CA PHE A 107 -2.27 9.76 9.34
C PHE A 107 -1.82 8.52 10.10
N GLY A 108 -0.51 8.32 10.22
CA GLY A 108 0.05 7.29 11.08
C GLY A 108 0.40 7.89 12.44
N ILE A 109 -0.10 7.32 13.49
CA ILE A 109 0.07 7.85 14.84
C ILE A 109 0.83 6.83 15.67
N GLU A 110 2.00 7.22 16.16
CA GLU A 110 2.92 6.32 16.81
C GLU A 110 3.71 7.10 17.86
N THR A 111 4.05 6.44 18.97
CA THR A 111 4.81 7.10 20.05
C THR A 111 6.31 6.99 19.91
N ARG A 112 6.80 6.07 19.09
CA ARG A 112 8.24 5.83 18.97
C ARG A 112 8.81 6.72 17.87
N ASP A 113 9.64 7.68 18.27
CA ASP A 113 10.21 8.69 17.36
C ASP A 113 10.92 8.08 16.17
N GLU A 114 11.70 7.03 16.38
CA GLU A 114 12.46 6.43 15.28
C GLU A 114 11.55 5.82 14.22
N LEU A 115 10.40 5.29 14.61
CA LEU A 115 9.46 4.73 13.66
C LEU A 115 8.72 5.83 12.90
N VAL A 116 8.39 6.92 13.60
CA VAL A 116 7.75 8.07 12.96
C VAL A 116 8.68 8.66 11.90
N GLU A 117 9.96 8.85 12.25
CA GLU A 117 10.92 9.42 11.29
C GLU A 117 11.16 8.52 10.11
N LYS A 118 11.28 7.22 10.34
CA LYS A 118 11.47 6.28 9.23
C LYS A 118 10.28 6.29 8.28
N SER A 119 9.08 6.37 8.82
CA SER A 119 7.88 6.44 8.00
C SER A 119 7.84 7.73 7.18
N ARG A 120 8.22 8.85 7.78
CA ARG A 120 8.28 10.12 7.07
C ARG A 120 9.28 10.06 5.91
N GLU A 121 10.45 9.49 6.16
CA GLU A 121 11.48 9.35 5.15
C GLU A 121 11.02 8.46 4.01
N LEU A 122 10.38 7.36 4.32
CA LEU A 122 9.90 6.43 3.31
C LEU A 122 8.82 7.07 2.44
N ALA A 123 7.85 7.74 3.07
CA ALA A 123 6.81 8.42 2.32
C ALA A 123 7.39 9.48 1.38
N ALA A 124 8.41 10.22 1.84
CA ALA A 124 9.07 11.21 1.01
C ALA A 124 9.76 10.57 -0.19
N ARG A 125 10.47 9.45 0.04
CA ARG A 125 11.16 8.77 -1.06
C ARG A 125 10.20 8.23 -2.11
N LEU A 126 9.03 7.77 -1.67
CA LEU A 126 8.04 7.20 -2.57
C LEU A 126 7.14 8.25 -3.22
N GLY A 127 7.25 9.50 -2.77
CA GLY A 127 6.38 10.55 -3.27
C GLY A 127 4.94 10.44 -2.76
N PHE A 128 4.75 9.79 -1.63
CA PHE A 128 3.42 9.63 -1.01
C PHE A 128 3.10 10.88 -0.20
N ALA A 129 2.73 11.94 -0.88
CA ALA A 129 2.63 13.27 -0.29
C ALA A 129 1.47 13.42 0.70
N ARG A 130 0.46 12.59 0.59
CA ARG A 130 -0.72 12.71 1.44
C ARG A 130 -0.74 11.66 2.55
N MET A 131 0.46 11.31 3.04
CA MET A 131 0.65 10.55 4.26
C MET A 131 1.38 11.43 5.25
N SER A 132 0.89 11.47 6.48
CA SER A 132 1.52 12.22 7.57
C SER A 132 1.70 11.29 8.76
N PHE A 133 2.74 11.57 9.56
CA PHE A 133 3.07 10.71 10.69
C PHE A 133 3.26 11.57 11.92
N LEU A 134 2.55 11.23 12.98
CA LEU A 134 2.52 12.03 14.21
C LEU A 134 3.08 11.20 15.36
N ASN A 135 3.95 11.83 16.14
CA ASN A 135 4.41 11.25 17.38
C ASN A 135 3.41 11.63 18.48
N ALA A 136 2.51 10.67 18.80
CA ALA A 136 1.48 10.92 19.80
C ALA A 136 0.95 9.59 20.31
N THR A 137 0.37 9.63 21.49
CA THR A 137 -0.38 8.48 21.99
C THR A 137 -1.76 8.47 21.34
N VAL A 138 -2.45 7.33 21.43
CA VAL A 138 -3.83 7.24 20.95
C VAL A 138 -4.71 8.28 21.65
N ALA A 139 -4.54 8.42 22.97
CA ALA A 139 -5.31 9.39 23.73
C ALA A 139 -5.06 10.80 23.26
N GLU A 140 -3.79 11.16 23.01
CA GLU A 140 -3.44 12.50 22.52
C GLU A 140 -4.04 12.76 21.15
N SER A 141 -3.97 11.78 20.25
CA SER A 141 -4.47 11.96 18.90
C SER A 141 -5.99 12.12 18.87
N ILE A 142 -6.70 11.42 19.73
CA ILE A 142 -8.15 11.55 19.82
C ILE A 142 -8.52 12.89 20.43
N GLY A 143 -7.76 13.32 21.42
CA GLY A 143 -8.05 14.59 22.10
C GLY A 143 -7.61 15.84 21.38
N SER A 144 -6.91 15.70 20.25
CA SER A 144 -6.35 16.84 19.55
C SER A 144 -7.33 17.53 18.61
N ASP A 145 -8.51 16.97 18.49
CA ASP A 145 -9.56 17.63 17.71
C ASP A 145 -10.18 18.78 18.50
#